data_b19eebfc1f97b1d612516ac49d0fd41a
#
_entry.id   b19eebfc1f97b1d612516ac49d0fd41a
#
_cell.length_a   1.000
_cell.length_b   1.000
_cell.length_c   1.000
_cell.angle_alpha   90.00
_cell.angle_beta   90.00
_cell.angle_gamma   90.00
#
_symmetry.space_group_name_H-M   'P 1'
#
loop_
_entity.id
_entity.type
_entity.pdbx_description
1 polymer ?
#
loop_
_entity_poly.entity_id
_entity_poly.type
_entity_poly.pdbx_seq_one_letter_code
_entity_poly.pdbx_strand_id
1 'polypeptide(L)'
;MDLNAIRKRLGQLQTTNNRTSSLWKPQPGKTQIRIVPYEFNKDNPFIELFFHYNLNNRSYLSPISFGRPDPIEEFAQKLKASGNKEDYQLSKKLEAKMRTFAPVIVRLSLIHI
;
A
#
# COMPACT_ATOMS: atom_id res chain seq x y z
N MET A 1 3.59 -33.99 8.16
CA MET A 1 3.29 -32.55 8.23
C MET A 1 3.01 -32.17 9.66
N ASP A 2 3.80 -31.27 10.21
CA ASP A 2 3.67 -30.90 11.61
C ASP A 2 2.72 -29.69 11.73
N LEU A 3 1.54 -29.93 12.30
CA LEU A 3 0.52 -28.91 12.51
C LEU A 3 1.00 -27.82 13.47
N ASN A 4 1.84 -28.16 14.43
CA ASN A 4 2.35 -27.18 15.38
C ASN A 4 3.29 -26.18 14.71
N ALA A 5 4.12 -26.65 13.75
CA ALA A 5 4.98 -25.76 12.99
C ALA A 5 4.16 -24.79 12.12
N ILE A 6 3.08 -25.28 11.53
CA ILE A 6 2.17 -24.45 10.72
C ILE A 6 1.49 -23.39 11.59
N ARG A 7 0.98 -23.76 12.75
CA ARG A 7 0.35 -22.83 13.69
C ARG A 7 1.32 -21.75 14.16
N LYS A 8 2.54 -22.16 14.45
CA LYS A 8 3.58 -21.22 14.87
C LYS A 8 3.89 -20.19 13.78
N ARG A 9 3.97 -20.65 12.53
CA ARG A 9 4.20 -19.76 11.39
C ARG A 9 3.02 -18.81 11.14
N LEU A 10 1.80 -19.30 11.28
CA LEU A 10 0.61 -18.45 11.17
C LEU A 10 0.60 -17.38 12.26
N GLY A 11 0.96 -17.73 13.49
CA GLY A 11 1.09 -16.77 14.57
C GLY A 11 2.12 -15.69 14.28
N GLN A 12 3.26 -16.08 13.71
CA GLN A 12 4.28 -15.12 13.29
C GLN A 12 3.80 -14.20 12.19
N LEU A 13 3.07 -14.73 11.21
CA LEU A 13 2.50 -13.93 10.14
C LEU A 13 1.45 -12.95 10.65
N GLN A 14 0.60 -13.36 11.57
CA GLN A 14 -0.37 -12.49 12.20
C GLN A 14 0.30 -11.37 12.98
N THR A 15 1.36 -11.69 13.71
CA THR A 15 2.14 -10.69 14.43
C THR A 15 2.81 -9.72 13.47
N THR A 16 3.29 -10.20 12.33
CA THR A 16 3.86 -9.36 11.29
C THR A 16 2.80 -8.44 10.69
N ASN A 17 1.59 -8.95 10.47
CA ASN A 17 0.49 -8.14 9.96
C ASN A 17 0.07 -7.04 10.94
N ASN A 18 0.13 -7.31 12.23
CA ASN A 18 -0.14 -6.31 13.25
C ASN A 18 0.93 -5.22 13.31
N ARG A 19 2.09 -5.45 12.69
CA ARG A 19 3.14 -4.46 12.54
C ARG A 19 2.93 -3.50 11.36
N THR A 20 1.79 -3.56 10.68
CA THR A 20 1.44 -2.53 9.70
C THR A 20 1.28 -1.16 10.34
N SER A 21 1.24 -1.10 11.69
CA SER A 21 1.41 0.13 12.44
C SER A 21 2.77 0.79 12.21
N SER A 22 3.70 0.12 11.53
CA SER A 22 4.98 0.71 11.12
C SER A 22 4.84 1.75 10.00
N LEU A 23 3.68 1.84 9.37
CA LEU A 23 3.42 2.89 8.40
C LEU A 23 3.11 4.19 9.14
N TRP A 24 4.12 5.05 9.24
CA TRP A 24 3.98 6.32 9.92
C TRP A 24 3.20 7.30 9.06
N LYS A 25 2.27 8.02 9.70
CA LYS A 25 1.53 9.11 9.08
C LYS A 25 1.85 10.41 9.80
N PRO A 26 2.16 11.49 9.04
CA PRO A 26 2.45 12.76 9.69
C PRO A 26 1.22 13.30 10.43
N GLN A 27 1.45 13.83 11.61
CA GLN A 27 0.45 14.55 12.39
C GLN A 27 0.50 16.04 12.05
N PRO A 28 -0.58 16.79 12.31
CA PRO A 28 -0.54 18.25 12.13
C PRO A 28 0.60 18.89 12.89
N GLY A 29 1.24 19.90 12.29
CA GLY A 29 2.37 20.59 12.88
C GLY A 29 3.66 20.31 12.13
N LYS A 30 4.77 20.52 12.82
CA LYS A 30 6.11 20.33 12.27
C LYS A 30 6.74 19.06 12.83
N THR A 31 7.27 18.25 11.95
CA THR A 31 8.03 17.05 12.32
C THR A 31 9.27 16.98 11.46
N GLN A 32 10.40 16.70 12.08
CA GLN A 32 11.64 16.46 11.34
C GLN A 32 11.73 15.00 10.97
N ILE A 33 12.00 14.76 9.69
CA ILE A 33 12.22 13.42 9.19
C ILE A 33 13.53 13.38 8.41
N ARG A 34 14.11 12.19 8.34
CA ARG A 34 15.22 11.91 7.45
C ARG A 34 14.79 10.85 6.47
N ILE A 35 14.87 11.14 5.17
CA ILE A 35 14.58 10.16 4.13
C ILE A 35 15.78 9.24 4.01
N VAL A 36 15.54 7.93 4.12
CA VAL A 36 16.59 6.92 4.07
C VAL A 36 16.71 6.42 2.63
N PRO A 37 17.92 6.28 2.08
CA PRO A 37 18.08 5.71 0.74
C PRO A 37 17.49 4.30 0.67
N TYR A 38 16.74 4.04 -0.42
CA TYR A 38 16.14 2.74 -0.66
C TYR A 38 17.21 1.81 -1.27
N GLU A 39 17.39 0.64 -0.65
CA GLU A 39 18.45 -0.29 -1.01
C GLU A 39 18.38 -0.74 -2.48
N PHE A 40 17.18 -0.95 -3.01
CA PHE A 40 16.98 -1.44 -4.36
C PHE A 40 16.97 -0.33 -5.42
N ASN A 41 16.90 0.91 -5.01
CA ASN A 41 16.97 2.07 -5.90
C ASN A 41 17.58 3.25 -5.14
N LYS A 42 18.89 3.34 -5.19
CA LYS A 42 19.63 4.36 -4.44
C LYS A 42 19.42 5.77 -4.97
N ASP A 43 19.06 5.90 -6.25
CA ASP A 43 18.86 7.18 -6.89
C ASP A 43 17.49 7.79 -6.58
N ASN A 44 16.52 6.95 -6.19
CA ASN A 44 15.17 7.40 -5.88
C ASN A 44 14.64 6.70 -4.64
N PRO A 45 14.53 7.39 -3.49
CA PRO A 45 14.01 6.79 -2.28
C PRO A 45 12.49 6.59 -2.29
N PHE A 46 11.79 7.16 -3.25
CA PHE A 46 10.34 7.09 -3.31
C PHE A 46 9.89 5.81 -3.98
N ILE A 47 8.91 5.16 -3.37
CA ILE A 47 8.32 3.91 -3.86
C ILE A 47 6.90 4.20 -4.27
N GLU A 48 6.59 4.01 -5.54
CA GLU A 48 5.25 4.21 -6.08
C GLU A 48 4.52 2.88 -6.17
N LEU A 49 3.40 2.77 -5.49
CA LEU A 49 2.58 1.57 -5.48
C LEU A 49 1.15 1.92 -5.85
N PHE A 50 0.47 0.98 -6.49
CA PHE A 50 -0.92 1.13 -6.88
C PHE A 50 -1.79 0.23 -6.02
N PHE A 51 -2.90 0.79 -5.52
CA PHE A 51 -3.82 0.09 -4.64
C PHE A 51 -5.24 0.20 -5.15
N HIS A 52 -6.00 -0.86 -4.93
CA HIS A 52 -7.46 -0.83 -5.04
C HIS A 52 -8.03 -0.64 -3.65
N TYR A 53 -8.83 0.40 -3.47
CA TYR A 53 -9.44 0.72 -2.19
C TYR A 53 -10.92 0.35 -2.17
N ASN A 54 -11.43 0.06 -0.99
CA ASN A 54 -12.85 -0.23 -0.75
C ASN A 54 -13.41 -1.40 -1.56
N LEU A 55 -12.57 -2.39 -1.83
CA LEU A 55 -13.04 -3.65 -2.35
C LEU A 55 -13.41 -4.55 -1.17
N ASN A 56 -14.71 -4.73 -0.96
CA ASN A 56 -15.21 -5.50 0.18
C ASN A 56 -14.67 -4.97 1.52
N ASN A 57 -14.63 -3.64 1.66
CA ASN A 57 -14.09 -2.91 2.82
C ASN A 57 -12.60 -3.18 3.09
N ARG A 58 -11.85 -3.60 2.07
CA ARG A 58 -10.41 -3.87 2.18
C ARG A 58 -9.66 -3.17 1.07
N SER A 59 -8.37 -2.96 1.32
CA SER A 59 -7.44 -2.43 0.33
C SER A 59 -6.51 -3.54 -0.15
N TYR A 60 -6.26 -3.56 -1.45
CA TYR A 60 -5.42 -4.58 -2.08
C TYR A 60 -4.34 -3.92 -2.92
N LEU A 61 -3.13 -4.44 -2.81
CA LEU A 61 -2.02 -3.99 -3.64
C LEU A 61 -2.22 -4.50 -5.08
N SER A 62 -2.18 -3.57 -6.04
CA SER A 62 -2.37 -3.92 -7.43
C SER A 62 -1.10 -4.56 -8.02
N PRO A 63 -1.23 -5.62 -8.84
CA PRO A 63 -0.10 -6.20 -9.56
C PRO A 63 0.59 -5.23 -10.53
N ILE A 64 -0.08 -4.15 -10.95
CA ILE A 64 0.51 -3.12 -11.79
C ILE A 64 1.76 -2.53 -11.13
N SER A 65 1.78 -2.47 -9.80
CA SER A 65 2.95 -1.98 -9.03
C SER A 65 4.23 -2.74 -9.38
N PHE A 66 4.11 -3.96 -9.86
CA PHE A 66 5.22 -4.83 -10.22
C PHE A 66 5.28 -5.12 -11.72
N GLY A 67 4.58 -4.34 -12.53
CA GLY A 67 4.55 -4.53 -13.99
C GLY A 67 3.76 -5.74 -14.47
N ARG A 68 2.84 -6.24 -13.66
CA ARG A 68 2.01 -7.41 -13.99
C ARG A 68 0.58 -6.98 -14.33
N PRO A 69 -0.14 -7.76 -15.16
CA PRO A 69 -1.53 -7.46 -15.45
C PRO A 69 -2.42 -7.50 -14.22
N ASP A 70 -3.37 -6.58 -14.16
CA ASP A 70 -4.35 -6.50 -13.08
C ASP A 70 -5.75 -6.75 -13.65
N PRO A 71 -6.39 -7.88 -13.31
CA PRO A 71 -7.73 -8.18 -13.81
C PRO A 71 -8.78 -7.16 -13.40
N ILE A 72 -8.66 -6.56 -12.22
CA ILE A 72 -9.61 -5.55 -11.73
C ILE A 72 -9.48 -4.27 -12.56
N GLU A 73 -8.26 -3.86 -12.86
CA GLU A 73 -8.02 -2.70 -13.70
C GLU A 73 -8.52 -2.94 -15.14
N GLU A 74 -8.30 -4.12 -15.68
CA GLU A 74 -8.82 -4.50 -16.99
C GLU A 74 -10.34 -4.44 -17.03
N PHE A 75 -11.00 -4.93 -15.98
CA PHE A 75 -12.45 -4.88 -15.86
C PHE A 75 -12.93 -3.43 -15.74
N ALA A 76 -12.24 -2.59 -14.99
CA ALA A 76 -12.56 -1.18 -14.86
C ALA A 76 -12.47 -0.47 -16.22
N GLN A 77 -11.47 -0.78 -17.04
CA GLN A 77 -11.34 -0.21 -18.38
C GLN A 77 -12.48 -0.65 -19.29
N LYS A 78 -12.94 -1.88 -19.19
CA LYS A 78 -14.09 -2.35 -19.95
C LYS A 78 -15.36 -1.62 -19.56
N LEU A 79 -15.58 -1.39 -18.28
CA LEU A 79 -16.73 -0.62 -17.81
C LEU A 79 -16.68 0.83 -18.33
N LYS A 80 -15.51 1.41 -18.33
CA LYS A 80 -15.30 2.76 -18.82
C LYS A 80 -15.62 2.88 -20.30
N ALA A 81 -15.29 1.85 -21.07
CA ALA A 81 -15.52 1.81 -22.51
C ALA A 81 -16.98 1.54 -22.90
N SER A 82 -17.82 1.08 -21.96
CA SER A 82 -19.21 0.72 -22.25
C SER A 82 -20.10 1.91 -22.64
N GLY A 83 -19.69 3.13 -22.27
CA GLY A 83 -20.47 4.34 -22.54
C GLY A 83 -21.62 4.56 -21.59
N ASN A 84 -21.85 3.68 -20.63
CA ASN A 84 -22.90 3.81 -19.64
C ASN A 84 -22.38 4.65 -18.45
N LYS A 85 -23.18 5.62 -18.00
CA LYS A 85 -22.78 6.50 -16.90
C LYS A 85 -22.58 5.75 -15.59
N GLU A 86 -23.43 4.77 -15.29
CA GLU A 86 -23.31 3.97 -14.08
C GLU A 86 -22.05 3.13 -14.10
N ASP A 87 -21.75 2.52 -15.24
CA ASP A 87 -20.52 1.73 -15.41
C ASP A 87 -19.27 2.61 -15.31
N TYR A 88 -19.33 3.82 -15.82
CA TYR A 88 -18.24 4.77 -15.72
C TYR A 88 -17.95 5.13 -14.26
N GLN A 89 -18.99 5.38 -13.48
CA GLN A 89 -18.83 5.69 -12.06
C GLN A 89 -18.29 4.50 -11.29
N LEU A 90 -18.74 3.31 -11.62
CA LEU A 90 -18.19 2.07 -11.01
C LEU A 90 -16.74 1.87 -11.37
N SER A 91 -16.36 2.15 -12.62
CA SER A 91 -14.97 2.03 -13.06
C SER A 91 -14.03 2.91 -12.24
N LYS A 92 -14.45 4.12 -11.91
CA LYS A 92 -13.66 5.04 -11.09
C LYS A 92 -13.43 4.51 -9.69
N LYS A 93 -14.38 3.77 -9.13
CA LYS A 93 -14.23 3.14 -7.82
C LYS A 93 -13.29 1.95 -7.86
N LEU A 94 -13.22 1.27 -9.00
CA LEU A 94 -12.41 0.07 -9.17
C LEU A 94 -10.98 0.36 -9.62
N GLU A 95 -10.74 1.53 -10.19
CA GLU A 95 -9.40 1.90 -10.66
C GLU A 95 -8.37 1.89 -9.53
N ALA A 96 -7.17 1.46 -9.87
CA ALA A 96 -6.05 1.51 -8.96
C ALA A 96 -5.63 2.96 -8.70
N LYS A 97 -5.32 3.26 -7.43
CA LYS A 97 -4.83 4.57 -7.01
C LYS A 97 -3.36 4.49 -6.68
N MET A 98 -2.57 5.42 -7.19
CA MET A 98 -1.15 5.48 -6.87
C MET A 98 -0.93 6.11 -5.50
N ARG A 99 -0.04 5.50 -4.72
CA ARG A 99 0.46 6.03 -3.46
C ARG A 99 1.97 6.00 -3.47
N THR A 100 2.57 7.06 -2.98
CA THR A 100 4.01 7.19 -2.89
C THR A 100 4.46 7.01 -1.46
N PHE A 101 5.44 6.16 -1.25
CA PHE A 101 6.02 5.85 0.06
C PHE A 101 7.51 6.14 0.03
N ALA A 102 8.06 6.43 1.18
CA ALA A 102 9.50 6.56 1.34
C ALA A 102 9.91 6.05 2.71
N PRO A 103 11.06 5.35 2.83
CA PRO A 103 11.59 5.01 4.15
C PRO A 103 12.05 6.29 4.84
N VAL A 104 11.61 6.49 6.09
CA VAL A 104 11.98 7.69 6.84
C VAL A 104 12.35 7.35 8.27
N ILE A 105 13.24 8.14 8.83
CA ILE A 105 13.50 8.16 10.26
C ILE A 105 12.83 9.40 10.81
N VAL A 106 11.88 9.21 11.74
CA VAL A 106 11.16 10.30 12.37
C VAL A 106 11.94 10.75 13.60
N ARG A 107 12.27 12.02 13.66
CA ARG A 107 12.92 12.59 14.83
C ARG A 107 11.85 13.16 15.74
N LEU A 108 11.71 12.55 16.90
CA LEU A 108 10.78 13.03 17.92
C LEU A 108 11.49 14.06 18.79
N SER A 109 10.81 15.14 19.04
CA SER A 109 11.32 16.24 19.87
C SER A 109 11.41 15.91 21.36
N LEU A 110 11.09 14.68 21.71
CA LEU A 110 11.11 14.18 23.10
C LEU A 110 12.50 14.01 23.67
N ILE A 111 13.46 14.40 22.96
CA ILE A 111 14.85 14.22 23.30
C ILE A 111 15.34 15.27 24.25
N HIS A 112 14.45 16.11 24.67
CA HIS A 112 14.74 17.11 25.64
C HIS A 112 14.71 16.60 27.05
N ILE A 113 15.18 15.53 27.24
CA ILE A 113 15.19 15.01 28.58
C ILE A 113 16.39 15.51 29.29
#